data_ca6c042c755e4cd833838107631c51d5
#
_entry.id   ca6c042c755e4cd833838107631c51d5
#
_cell.length_a   1.000
_cell.length_b   1.000
_cell.length_c   1.000
_cell.angle_alpha   90.00
_cell.angle_beta   90.00
_cell.angle_gamma   90.00
#
_symmetry.space_group_name_H-M   'P 1'
#
loop_
_entity.id
_entity.type
_entity.pdbx_description
1 polymer ?
#
loop_
_entity_poly.entity_id
_entity_poly.type
_entity_poly.pdbx_seq_one_letter_code
_entity_poly.pdbx_strand_id
1 'polypeptide(L)'
;MAGNNEHPPKARVLGAELRQCRISAGMKQRELAERLNVSYVSISRYETGARTPNPEDVAQILATLGITGARYVELVDMARDADQPNWLDTGHTGARRELTTLIEFERTARRITDVATIVIPGLLQTANYARAILGETSSDLDTRVTMRVGRRDVLLQRDAPEFIALIWEAALREPLGGHQTMADQLQHIMTMSERPNVTVRVIPMGSTRWHPAHAGAFLVFHFPRSAPIVHVENFHSTTFLHKSRDVAAYDTAATTLQQLAMTPEDSNGLIAKIKDEMEGQL
;
A
#
# COMPACT_ATOMS: atom_id res chain seq x y z
N MET A 1 13.57 16.13 -24.33
CA MET A 1 12.72 16.39 -23.16
C MET A 1 11.61 15.35 -23.18
N ALA A 2 11.79 14.25 -22.46
CA ALA A 2 10.72 13.27 -22.29
C ALA A 2 9.67 13.90 -21.34
N GLY A 3 8.45 14.09 -21.84
CA GLY A 3 7.34 14.59 -21.03
C GLY A 3 7.11 13.66 -19.86
N ASN A 4 7.33 14.18 -18.66
CA ASN A 4 7.06 13.50 -17.41
C ASN A 4 5.55 13.27 -17.33
N ASN A 5 5.08 12.08 -17.64
CA ASN A 5 3.68 11.69 -17.53
C ASN A 5 3.37 11.47 -16.04
N GLU A 6 3.35 12.54 -15.28
CA GLU A 6 2.94 12.56 -13.87
C GLU A 6 1.42 12.40 -13.81
N HIS A 7 0.97 11.15 -13.86
CA HIS A 7 -0.45 10.87 -13.61
C HIS A 7 -0.71 10.95 -12.10
N PRO A 8 -1.63 11.82 -11.66
CA PRO A 8 -1.97 11.97 -10.25
C PRO A 8 -2.37 10.63 -9.62
N PRO A 9 -1.96 10.34 -8.39
CA PRO A 9 -2.36 9.10 -7.70
C PRO A 9 -3.87 8.90 -7.68
N LYS A 10 -4.65 9.97 -7.49
CA LYS A 10 -6.13 9.92 -7.53
C LYS A 10 -6.68 9.42 -8.86
N ALA A 11 -6.08 9.80 -9.99
CA ALA A 11 -6.52 9.31 -11.30
C ALA A 11 -6.36 7.79 -11.43
N ARG A 12 -5.29 7.23 -10.87
CA ARG A 12 -5.05 5.77 -10.84
C ARG A 12 -6.04 5.07 -9.93
N VAL A 13 -6.31 5.64 -8.76
CA VAL A 13 -7.30 5.11 -7.81
C VAL A 13 -8.69 5.14 -8.41
N LEU A 14 -9.10 6.28 -8.97
CA LEU A 14 -10.37 6.42 -9.67
C LEU A 14 -10.49 5.38 -10.81
N GLY A 15 -9.43 5.21 -11.59
CA GLY A 15 -9.39 4.21 -12.65
C GLY A 15 -9.57 2.79 -12.14
N ALA A 16 -8.91 2.42 -11.04
CA ALA A 16 -9.05 1.11 -10.39
C ALA A 16 -10.49 0.88 -9.88
N GLU A 17 -11.09 1.90 -9.28
CA GLU A 17 -12.47 1.84 -8.80
C GLU A 17 -13.48 1.67 -9.95
N LEU A 18 -13.32 2.44 -11.05
CA LEU A 18 -14.14 2.28 -12.24
C LEU A 18 -14.01 0.88 -12.85
N ARG A 19 -12.78 0.36 -12.90
CA ARG A 19 -12.51 -1.02 -13.33
C ARG A 19 -13.23 -2.04 -12.45
N GLN A 20 -13.18 -1.87 -11.12
CA GLN A 20 -13.84 -2.77 -10.18
C GLN A 20 -15.37 -2.72 -10.36
N CYS A 21 -15.95 -1.52 -10.51
CA CYS A 21 -17.37 -1.36 -10.81
C CYS A 21 -17.77 -2.10 -12.08
N ARG A 22 -16.97 -1.97 -13.16
CA ARG A 22 -17.23 -2.66 -14.43
C ARG A 22 -17.15 -4.19 -14.28
N ILE A 23 -16.14 -4.71 -13.57
CA ILE A 23 -15.97 -6.13 -13.32
C ILE A 23 -17.15 -6.68 -12.51
N SER A 24 -17.57 -5.97 -11.47
CA SER A 24 -18.71 -6.34 -10.62
C SER A 24 -20.03 -6.34 -11.41
N ALA A 25 -20.15 -5.46 -12.42
CA ALA A 25 -21.29 -5.46 -13.36
C ALA A 25 -21.18 -6.56 -14.47
N GLY A 26 -20.14 -7.40 -14.44
CA GLY A 26 -19.94 -8.48 -15.42
C GLY A 26 -19.60 -7.99 -16.83
N MET A 27 -19.23 -6.72 -17.01
CA MET A 27 -19.09 -6.07 -18.31
C MET A 27 -17.63 -6.07 -18.81
N LYS A 28 -17.40 -6.31 -20.10
CA LYS A 28 -16.07 -6.18 -20.73
C LYS A 28 -15.79 -4.72 -21.08
N GLN A 29 -14.51 -4.31 -21.12
CA GLN A 29 -14.12 -2.94 -21.51
C GLN A 29 -14.65 -2.53 -22.88
N ARG A 30 -14.66 -3.43 -23.86
CA ARG A 30 -15.19 -3.15 -25.22
C ARG A 30 -16.69 -2.88 -25.19
N GLU A 31 -17.43 -3.70 -24.43
CA GLU A 31 -18.87 -3.54 -24.27
C GLU A 31 -19.23 -2.21 -23.61
N LEU A 32 -18.48 -1.82 -22.56
CA LEU A 32 -18.66 -0.52 -21.92
C LEU A 32 -18.37 0.63 -22.90
N ALA A 33 -17.30 0.53 -23.68
CA ALA A 33 -16.92 1.52 -24.69
C ALA A 33 -18.01 1.69 -25.77
N GLU A 34 -18.58 0.58 -26.25
CA GLU A 34 -19.67 0.59 -27.22
C GLU A 34 -20.92 1.26 -26.65
N ARG A 35 -21.34 0.92 -25.42
CA ARG A 35 -22.51 1.52 -24.78
C ARG A 35 -22.38 3.02 -24.55
N LEU A 36 -21.15 3.48 -24.29
CA LEU A 36 -20.84 4.90 -24.08
C LEU A 36 -20.51 5.65 -25.37
N ASN A 37 -20.46 4.94 -26.51
CA ASN A 37 -20.04 5.49 -27.80
C ASN A 37 -18.66 6.18 -27.74
N VAL A 38 -17.71 5.56 -27.00
CA VAL A 38 -16.32 6.02 -26.90
C VAL A 38 -15.34 4.95 -27.38
N SER A 39 -14.09 5.34 -27.60
CA SER A 39 -13.06 4.36 -27.98
C SER A 39 -12.72 3.40 -26.83
N TYR A 40 -12.46 2.13 -27.13
CA TYR A 40 -11.91 1.17 -26.17
C TYR A 40 -10.64 1.70 -25.48
N VAL A 41 -9.80 2.44 -26.23
CA VAL A 41 -8.58 3.05 -25.72
C VAL A 41 -8.87 4.09 -24.63
N SER A 42 -9.99 4.82 -24.74
CA SER A 42 -10.41 5.78 -23.71
C SER A 42 -10.75 5.07 -22.40
N ILE A 43 -11.57 4.02 -22.43
CA ILE A 43 -11.91 3.22 -21.26
C ILE A 43 -10.64 2.60 -20.64
N SER A 44 -9.78 2.01 -21.46
CA SER A 44 -8.52 1.44 -20.98
C SER A 44 -7.62 2.48 -20.29
N ARG A 45 -7.51 3.69 -20.86
CA ARG A 45 -6.73 4.78 -20.26
C ARG A 45 -7.34 5.31 -18.98
N TYR A 46 -8.66 5.37 -18.87
CA TYR A 46 -9.35 5.74 -17.63
C TYR A 46 -9.08 4.69 -16.53
N GLU A 47 -9.28 3.40 -16.83
CA GLU A 47 -9.09 2.33 -15.84
C GLU A 47 -7.64 2.10 -15.43
N THR A 48 -6.68 2.52 -16.24
CA THR A 48 -5.23 2.46 -15.90
C THR A 48 -4.70 3.75 -15.27
N GLY A 49 -5.54 4.80 -15.18
CA GLY A 49 -5.12 6.12 -14.72
C GLY A 49 -4.20 6.85 -15.70
N ALA A 50 -4.02 6.32 -16.92
CA ALA A 50 -3.23 6.97 -17.97
C ALA A 50 -3.90 8.24 -18.54
N ARG A 51 -5.15 8.43 -18.23
CA ARG A 51 -5.92 9.66 -18.46
C ARG A 51 -6.96 9.79 -17.35
N THR A 52 -7.07 10.98 -16.77
CA THR A 52 -8.12 11.30 -15.80
C THR A 52 -9.44 11.49 -16.52
N PRO A 53 -10.51 10.73 -16.24
CA PRO A 53 -11.84 11.04 -16.73
C PRO A 53 -12.37 12.28 -16.00
N ASN A 54 -13.13 13.11 -16.72
CA ASN A 54 -13.84 14.21 -16.08
C ASN A 54 -15.06 13.68 -15.28
N PRO A 55 -15.67 14.49 -14.38
CA PRO A 55 -16.82 14.08 -13.59
C PRO A 55 -18.01 13.59 -14.42
N GLU A 56 -18.22 14.17 -15.59
CA GLU A 56 -19.29 13.82 -16.53
C GLU A 56 -19.04 12.44 -17.15
N ASP A 57 -17.81 12.15 -17.56
CA ASP A 57 -17.41 10.83 -18.06
C ASP A 57 -17.62 9.77 -16.99
N VAL A 58 -17.21 10.04 -15.73
CA VAL A 58 -17.40 9.14 -14.59
C VAL A 58 -18.89 8.90 -14.35
N ALA A 59 -19.69 9.95 -14.33
CA ALA A 59 -21.14 9.86 -14.15
C ALA A 59 -21.80 8.97 -15.22
N GLN A 60 -21.41 9.12 -16.48
CA GLN A 60 -21.91 8.28 -17.59
C GLN A 60 -21.48 6.81 -17.47
N ILE A 61 -20.22 6.57 -17.11
CA ILE A 61 -19.70 5.21 -16.85
C ILE A 61 -20.51 4.54 -15.74
N LEU A 62 -20.67 5.20 -14.59
CA LEU A 62 -21.39 4.66 -13.45
C LEU A 62 -22.87 4.39 -13.74
N ALA A 63 -23.53 5.33 -14.43
CA ALA A 63 -24.92 5.14 -14.85
C ALA A 63 -25.07 3.92 -15.79
N THR A 64 -24.15 3.75 -16.76
CA THR A 64 -24.15 2.62 -17.68
C THR A 64 -23.90 1.28 -16.95
N LEU A 65 -23.16 1.31 -15.84
CA LEU A 65 -22.89 0.15 -14.99
C LEU A 65 -23.99 -0.10 -13.93
N GLY A 66 -25.02 0.76 -13.87
CA GLY A 66 -26.11 0.65 -12.90
C GLY A 66 -25.71 1.05 -11.48
N ILE A 67 -24.62 1.78 -11.30
CA ILE A 67 -24.14 2.25 -10.00
C ILE A 67 -24.90 3.53 -9.63
N THR A 68 -25.49 3.53 -8.43
CA THR A 68 -26.32 4.64 -7.91
C THR A 68 -26.02 4.90 -6.43
N GLY A 69 -26.68 5.91 -5.83
CA GLY A 69 -26.60 6.20 -4.41
C GLY A 69 -25.23 6.73 -3.96
N ALA A 70 -24.85 6.40 -2.73
CA ALA A 70 -23.63 6.93 -2.11
C ALA A 70 -22.37 6.65 -2.93
N ARG A 71 -22.27 5.46 -3.54
CA ARG A 71 -21.11 5.08 -4.35
C ARG A 71 -20.96 5.90 -5.62
N TYR A 72 -22.09 6.23 -6.27
CA TYR A 72 -22.09 7.13 -7.42
C TYR A 72 -21.55 8.52 -7.06
N VAL A 73 -22.09 9.12 -5.98
CA VAL A 73 -21.66 10.45 -5.50
C VAL A 73 -20.16 10.44 -5.17
N GLU A 74 -19.70 9.46 -4.44
CA GLU A 74 -18.31 9.29 -4.05
C GLU A 74 -17.34 9.30 -5.25
N LEU A 75 -17.62 8.50 -6.28
CA LEU A 75 -16.73 8.38 -7.43
C LEU A 75 -16.77 9.61 -8.35
N VAL A 76 -17.92 10.28 -8.46
CA VAL A 76 -18.02 11.55 -9.19
C VAL A 76 -17.27 12.67 -8.45
N ASP A 77 -17.36 12.74 -7.12
CA ASP A 77 -16.59 13.69 -6.32
C ASP A 77 -15.08 13.42 -6.40
N MET A 78 -14.67 12.14 -6.43
CA MET A 78 -13.27 11.79 -6.66
C MET A 78 -12.76 12.32 -8.00
N ALA A 79 -13.59 12.32 -9.04
CA ALA A 79 -13.20 12.84 -10.36
C ALA A 79 -13.02 14.36 -10.36
N ARG A 80 -13.81 15.11 -9.56
CA ARG A 80 -13.67 16.58 -9.43
C ARG A 80 -12.32 16.98 -8.86
N ASP A 81 -11.78 16.16 -7.97
CA ASP A 81 -10.52 16.41 -7.27
C ASP A 81 -9.34 15.59 -7.83
N ALA A 82 -9.52 14.88 -8.93
CA ALA A 82 -8.54 13.90 -9.42
C ALA A 82 -7.22 14.53 -9.88
N ASP A 83 -7.22 15.81 -10.24
CA ASP A 83 -6.03 16.54 -10.68
C ASP A 83 -5.32 17.28 -9.53
N GLN A 84 -5.83 17.18 -8.29
CA GLN A 84 -5.19 17.85 -7.17
C GLN A 84 -3.87 17.18 -6.78
N PRO A 85 -2.79 17.96 -6.60
CA PRO A 85 -1.52 17.46 -6.12
C PRO A 85 -1.62 17.13 -4.64
N ASN A 86 -1.14 16.01 -4.20
CA ASN A 86 -1.16 15.51 -2.82
C ASN A 86 -2.59 15.26 -2.29
N TRP A 87 -2.88 14.02 -2.11
CA TRP A 87 -4.17 13.58 -1.61
C TRP A 87 -4.05 13.25 -0.12
N LEU A 88 -4.81 13.96 0.69
CA LEU A 88 -5.03 13.67 2.10
C LEU A 88 -6.41 13.02 2.23
N ASP A 89 -6.46 11.79 2.69
CA ASP A 89 -7.72 11.11 3.04
C ASP A 89 -7.92 11.12 4.55
N THR A 90 -9.13 11.49 4.99
CA THR A 90 -9.47 11.60 6.41
C THR A 90 -10.79 10.89 6.70
N GLY A 91 -10.85 10.15 7.81
CA GLY A 91 -12.08 9.53 8.31
C GLY A 91 -12.37 8.10 7.87
N HIS A 92 -13.46 7.52 8.38
CA HIS A 92 -13.82 6.10 8.20
C HIS A 92 -14.13 5.68 6.76
N THR A 93 -14.63 6.59 5.92
CA THR A 93 -14.81 6.35 4.49
C THR A 93 -13.47 6.32 3.76
N GLY A 94 -12.45 7.00 4.30
CA GLY A 94 -11.08 6.99 3.81
C GLY A 94 -10.40 5.63 3.95
N ALA A 95 -10.63 4.89 5.03
CA ALA A 95 -9.96 3.62 5.30
C ALA A 95 -10.22 2.53 4.24
N ARG A 96 -11.45 2.43 3.71
CA ARG A 96 -11.76 1.51 2.60
C ARG A 96 -11.08 1.93 1.31
N ARG A 97 -11.09 3.22 1.01
CA ARG A 97 -10.48 3.79 -0.20
C ARG A 97 -8.97 3.66 -0.15
N GLU A 98 -8.36 3.92 0.99
CA GLU A 98 -6.93 3.71 1.24
C GLU A 98 -6.52 2.26 0.95
N LEU A 99 -7.25 1.29 1.50
CA LEU A 99 -6.96 -0.12 1.29
C LEU A 99 -7.04 -0.52 -0.20
N THR A 100 -8.07 -0.06 -0.93
CA THR A 100 -8.19 -0.30 -2.37
C THR A 100 -7.03 0.33 -3.13
N THR A 101 -6.62 1.54 -2.73
CA THR A 101 -5.48 2.26 -3.31
C THR A 101 -4.18 1.52 -3.08
N LEU A 102 -3.93 1.07 -1.86
CA LEU A 102 -2.74 0.29 -1.51
C LEU A 102 -2.68 -1.01 -2.31
N ILE A 103 -3.78 -1.77 -2.38
CA ILE A 103 -3.87 -3.01 -3.18
C ILE A 103 -3.51 -2.75 -4.64
N GLU A 104 -4.02 -1.68 -5.25
CA GLU A 104 -3.72 -1.35 -6.64
C GLU A 104 -2.26 -0.95 -6.83
N PHE A 105 -1.67 -0.19 -5.91
CA PHE A 105 -0.27 0.20 -5.98
C PHE A 105 0.65 -1.00 -5.76
N GLU A 106 0.37 -1.84 -4.78
CA GLU A 106 1.10 -3.09 -4.52
C GLU A 106 1.09 -4.01 -5.73
N ARG A 107 -0.09 -4.19 -6.35
CA ARG A 107 -0.27 -5.06 -7.53
C ARG A 107 0.47 -4.57 -8.77
N THR A 108 0.65 -3.26 -8.92
CA THR A 108 1.22 -2.64 -10.13
C THR A 108 2.65 -2.13 -9.94
N ALA A 109 3.16 -2.16 -8.71
CA ALA A 109 4.53 -1.77 -8.42
C ALA A 109 5.54 -2.79 -9.00
N ARG A 110 6.70 -2.27 -9.41
CA ARG A 110 7.90 -3.08 -9.68
C ARG A 110 8.73 -3.26 -8.42
N ARG A 111 8.77 -2.22 -7.56
CA ARG A 111 9.46 -2.24 -6.27
C ARG A 111 8.62 -1.51 -5.25
N ILE A 112 8.62 -2.07 -4.03
CA ILE A 112 8.01 -1.49 -2.84
C ILE A 112 9.08 -1.40 -1.77
N THR A 113 9.34 -0.21 -1.25
CA THR A 113 10.17 -0.02 -0.06
C THR A 113 9.28 0.40 1.10
N ASP A 114 9.24 -0.42 2.14
CA ASP A 114 8.42 -0.21 3.34
C ASP A 114 9.34 0.11 4.52
N VAL A 115 9.28 1.34 5.02
CA VAL A 115 9.97 1.78 6.23
C VAL A 115 9.00 1.70 7.40
N ALA A 116 9.18 0.69 8.24
CA ALA A 116 8.32 0.37 9.37
C ALA A 116 9.01 0.73 10.69
N THR A 117 8.37 1.58 11.48
CA THR A 117 8.99 2.13 12.70
C THR A 117 8.41 1.57 14.00
N ILE A 118 7.13 1.25 14.04
CA ILE A 118 6.43 0.82 15.26
C ILE A 118 5.64 -0.47 15.04
N VAL A 119 5.11 -0.67 13.84
CA VAL A 119 4.35 -1.88 13.48
C VAL A 119 5.04 -2.62 12.34
N ILE A 120 4.85 -3.92 12.27
CA ILE A 120 5.40 -4.76 11.19
C ILE A 120 4.78 -4.35 9.85
N PRO A 121 5.56 -4.33 8.75
CA PRO A 121 5.07 -4.05 7.40
C PRO A 121 3.80 -4.82 7.05
N GLY A 122 2.81 -4.13 6.49
CA GLY A 122 1.48 -4.72 6.22
C GLY A 122 1.51 -6.01 5.39
N LEU A 123 2.42 -6.10 4.43
CA LEU A 123 2.60 -7.28 3.57
C LEU A 123 3.30 -8.47 4.26
N LEU A 124 3.86 -8.26 5.46
CA LEU A 124 4.50 -9.31 6.26
C LEU A 124 3.67 -9.72 7.48
N GLN A 125 2.45 -9.19 7.65
CA GLN A 125 1.64 -9.47 8.84
C GLN A 125 0.98 -10.84 8.77
N THR A 126 0.97 -11.53 9.93
CA THR A 126 0.12 -12.72 10.16
C THR A 126 -1.32 -12.28 10.51
N ALA A 127 -2.28 -13.20 10.44
CA ALA A 127 -3.67 -12.90 10.77
C ALA A 127 -3.84 -12.48 12.25
N ASN A 128 -3.15 -13.14 13.18
CA ASN A 128 -3.23 -12.83 14.60
C ASN A 128 -2.63 -11.46 14.92
N TYR A 129 -1.49 -11.14 14.33
CA TYR A 129 -0.87 -9.82 14.48
C TYR A 129 -1.73 -8.71 13.85
N ALA A 130 -2.27 -8.94 12.65
CA ALA A 130 -3.19 -8.00 12.00
C ALA A 130 -4.45 -7.76 12.85
N ARG A 131 -4.99 -8.79 13.47
CA ARG A 131 -6.13 -8.70 14.38
C ARG A 131 -5.82 -7.83 15.60
N ALA A 132 -4.65 -8.02 16.21
CA ALA A 132 -4.21 -7.22 17.35
C ALA A 132 -4.09 -5.72 17.03
N ILE A 133 -3.60 -5.38 15.82
CA ILE A 133 -3.48 -3.98 15.36
C ILE A 133 -4.84 -3.35 15.06
N LEU A 134 -5.74 -4.11 14.40
CA LEU A 134 -7.04 -3.59 13.97
C LEU A 134 -8.00 -3.36 15.14
N GLY A 135 -7.72 -3.95 16.32
CA GLY A 135 -8.52 -3.82 17.54
C GLY A 135 -9.85 -4.57 17.47
N GLU A 136 -10.44 -4.85 18.64
CA GLU A 136 -11.64 -5.69 18.77
C GLU A 136 -12.97 -4.97 18.48
N THR A 137 -12.97 -3.67 18.25
CA THR A 137 -14.18 -2.83 18.26
C THR A 137 -15.00 -2.80 16.97
N SER A 138 -14.61 -3.54 15.94
CA SER A 138 -15.27 -3.50 14.63
C SER A 138 -16.12 -4.75 14.37
N SER A 139 -17.39 -4.56 14.00
CA SER A 139 -18.32 -5.64 13.64
C SER A 139 -17.91 -6.43 12.38
N ASP A 140 -16.91 -5.93 11.62
CA ASP A 140 -16.37 -6.58 10.41
C ASP A 140 -14.86 -6.87 10.50
N LEU A 141 -14.36 -7.10 11.72
CA LEU A 141 -12.95 -7.36 12.00
C LEU A 141 -12.38 -8.52 11.17
N ASP A 142 -13.07 -9.64 11.08
CA ASP A 142 -12.62 -10.81 10.32
C ASP A 142 -12.48 -10.51 8.83
N THR A 143 -13.39 -9.74 8.27
CA THR A 143 -13.30 -9.27 6.87
C THR A 143 -12.08 -8.38 6.67
N ARG A 144 -11.85 -7.45 7.58
CA ARG A 144 -10.69 -6.54 7.52
C ARG A 144 -9.36 -7.29 7.67
N VAL A 145 -9.29 -8.25 8.58
CA VAL A 145 -8.12 -9.13 8.75
C VAL A 145 -7.87 -9.92 7.47
N THR A 146 -8.92 -10.56 6.91
CA THR A 146 -8.82 -11.34 5.67
C THR A 146 -8.33 -10.47 4.51
N MET A 147 -8.88 -9.28 4.34
CA MET A 147 -8.44 -8.33 3.31
C MET A 147 -6.98 -7.90 3.50
N ARG A 148 -6.57 -7.62 4.75
CA ARG A 148 -5.21 -7.20 5.07
C ARG A 148 -4.19 -8.30 4.77
N VAL A 149 -4.47 -9.52 5.22
CA VAL A 149 -3.60 -10.69 4.99
C VAL A 149 -3.57 -11.08 3.52
N GLY A 150 -4.70 -10.97 2.82
CA GLY A 150 -4.80 -11.27 1.38
C GLY A 150 -3.92 -10.37 0.51
N ARG A 151 -3.55 -9.17 0.97
CA ARG A 151 -2.61 -8.28 0.24
C ARG A 151 -1.24 -8.92 0.05
N ARG A 152 -0.80 -9.77 0.99
CA ARG A 152 0.49 -10.49 0.91
C ARG A 152 0.61 -11.35 -0.35
N ASP A 153 -0.50 -11.80 -0.93
CA ASP A 153 -0.50 -12.66 -2.12
C ASP A 153 0.22 -12.00 -3.30
N VAL A 154 0.34 -10.66 -3.33
CA VAL A 154 1.13 -9.95 -4.33
C VAL A 154 2.61 -10.37 -4.32
N LEU A 155 3.18 -10.70 -3.15
CA LEU A 155 4.57 -11.16 -3.00
C LEU A 155 4.77 -12.61 -3.44
N LEU A 156 3.68 -13.37 -3.62
CA LEU A 156 3.70 -14.79 -3.94
C LEU A 156 3.52 -15.07 -5.45
N GLN A 157 3.17 -14.04 -6.23
CA GLN A 157 2.90 -14.17 -7.67
C GLN A 157 4.19 -14.34 -8.47
N ARG A 158 4.03 -14.81 -9.73
CA ARG A 158 5.16 -14.97 -10.66
C ARG A 158 5.85 -13.65 -10.97
N ASP A 159 5.08 -12.58 -11.14
CA ASP A 159 5.56 -11.23 -11.45
C ASP A 159 5.51 -10.33 -10.19
N ALA A 160 5.85 -10.94 -9.02
CA ALA A 160 5.85 -10.23 -7.74
C ALA A 160 6.80 -9.04 -7.76
N PRO A 161 6.45 -7.92 -7.09
CA PRO A 161 7.37 -6.80 -6.93
C PRO A 161 8.60 -7.19 -6.08
N GLU A 162 9.70 -6.51 -6.30
CA GLU A 162 10.80 -6.44 -5.33
C GLU A 162 10.28 -5.74 -4.07
N PHE A 163 10.31 -6.42 -2.93
CA PHE A 163 9.85 -5.89 -1.64
C PHE A 163 11.02 -5.73 -0.68
N ILE A 164 11.27 -4.50 -0.24
CA ILE A 164 12.33 -4.15 0.70
C ILE A 164 11.68 -3.64 1.97
N ALA A 165 11.76 -4.40 3.05
CA ALA A 165 11.31 -4.03 4.37
C ALA A 165 12.49 -3.52 5.20
N LEU A 166 12.44 -2.24 5.60
CA LEU A 166 13.37 -1.60 6.52
C LEU A 166 12.65 -1.45 7.86
N ILE A 167 12.88 -2.37 8.77
CA ILE A 167 12.13 -2.47 10.03
C ILE A 167 12.98 -1.93 11.16
N TRP A 168 12.50 -0.90 11.86
CA TRP A 168 13.17 -0.44 13.06
C TRP A 168 13.02 -1.51 14.17
N GLU A 169 14.10 -1.82 14.86
CA GLU A 169 14.15 -2.87 15.89
C GLU A 169 13.03 -2.72 16.95
N ALA A 170 12.58 -1.49 17.24
CA ALA A 170 11.46 -1.23 18.14
C ALA A 170 10.18 -1.97 17.73
N ALA A 171 9.86 -2.03 16.43
CA ALA A 171 8.68 -2.74 15.91
C ALA A 171 8.76 -4.26 16.12
N LEU A 172 9.96 -4.82 16.20
CA LEU A 172 10.18 -6.25 16.44
C LEU A 172 10.09 -6.62 17.91
N ARG A 173 10.34 -5.65 18.81
CA ARG A 173 10.37 -5.87 20.26
C ARG A 173 9.03 -5.60 20.95
N GLU A 174 8.12 -4.87 20.30
CA GLU A 174 6.80 -4.58 20.84
C GLU A 174 5.88 -5.81 20.73
N PRO A 175 5.44 -6.45 21.83
CA PRO A 175 4.68 -7.71 21.79
C PRO A 175 3.19 -7.46 21.50
N LEU A 176 2.87 -6.81 20.38
CA LEU A 176 1.50 -6.55 19.95
C LEU A 176 0.72 -7.87 19.76
N GLY A 177 -0.37 -8.01 20.46
CA GLY A 177 -1.16 -9.25 20.49
C GLY A 177 -0.65 -10.32 21.44
N GLY A 178 0.39 -9.99 22.26
CA GLY A 178 1.03 -10.90 23.21
C GLY A 178 2.25 -11.60 22.62
N HIS A 179 3.07 -12.20 23.50
CA HIS A 179 4.37 -12.77 23.16
C HIS A 179 4.25 -13.92 22.12
N GLN A 180 3.25 -14.80 22.24
CA GLN A 180 3.03 -15.88 21.26
C GLN A 180 2.72 -15.34 19.86
N THR A 181 1.81 -14.36 19.78
CA THR A 181 1.46 -13.73 18.51
C THR A 181 2.69 -13.08 17.86
N MET A 182 3.52 -12.44 18.68
CA MET A 182 4.74 -11.80 18.19
C MET A 182 5.81 -12.82 17.78
N ALA A 183 6.01 -13.90 18.53
CA ALA A 183 6.92 -15.00 18.16
C ALA A 183 6.53 -15.62 16.81
N ASP A 184 5.23 -15.91 16.61
CA ASP A 184 4.69 -16.41 15.33
C ASP A 184 4.88 -15.40 14.19
N GLN A 185 4.72 -14.11 14.49
CA GLN A 185 4.94 -13.02 13.54
C GLN A 185 6.40 -12.91 13.11
N LEU A 186 7.33 -13.02 14.05
CA LEU A 186 8.78 -13.00 13.78
C LEU A 186 9.20 -14.22 12.96
N GLN A 187 8.69 -15.40 13.30
CA GLN A 187 8.91 -16.62 12.50
C GLN A 187 8.40 -16.44 11.06
N HIS A 188 7.24 -15.81 10.89
CA HIS A 188 6.68 -15.53 9.57
C HIS A 188 7.56 -14.55 8.76
N ILE A 189 8.13 -13.52 9.37
CA ILE A 189 9.06 -12.59 8.72
C ILE A 189 10.29 -13.35 8.20
N MET A 190 10.87 -14.23 9.03
CA MET A 190 12.03 -15.07 8.64
C MET A 190 11.68 -15.95 7.43
N THR A 191 10.54 -16.62 7.45
CA THR A 191 10.06 -17.44 6.32
C THR A 191 9.86 -16.61 5.04
N MET A 192 9.29 -15.42 5.17
CA MET A 192 9.10 -14.54 4.01
C MET A 192 10.42 -13.99 3.46
N SER A 193 11.44 -13.78 4.30
CA SER A 193 12.77 -13.32 3.87
C SER A 193 13.58 -14.35 3.07
N GLU A 194 13.17 -15.62 3.06
CA GLU A 194 13.75 -16.66 2.20
C GLU A 194 13.38 -16.51 0.72
N ARG A 195 12.39 -15.68 0.42
CA ARG A 195 11.93 -15.46 -0.95
C ARG A 195 12.89 -14.52 -1.69
N PRO A 196 13.23 -14.80 -2.96
CA PRO A 196 14.21 -14.02 -3.72
C PRO A 196 13.79 -12.57 -3.99
N ASN A 197 12.50 -12.28 -3.90
CA ASN A 197 11.94 -10.93 -4.12
C ASN A 197 11.68 -10.17 -2.80
N VAL A 198 11.98 -10.75 -1.63
CA VAL A 198 11.75 -10.13 -0.32
C VAL A 198 13.08 -9.91 0.38
N THR A 199 13.39 -8.67 0.69
CA THR A 199 14.57 -8.29 1.48
C THR A 199 14.11 -7.68 2.79
N VAL A 200 14.50 -8.27 3.91
CA VAL A 200 14.24 -7.75 5.25
C VAL A 200 15.54 -7.26 5.87
N ARG A 201 15.56 -6.00 6.31
CA ARG A 201 16.71 -5.41 6.99
C ARG A 201 16.27 -4.67 8.24
N VAL A 202 16.94 -4.89 9.33
CA VAL A 202 16.64 -4.26 10.62
C VAL A 202 17.48 -3.00 10.79
N ILE A 203 16.82 -1.89 11.13
CA ILE A 203 17.46 -0.67 11.59
C ILE A 203 17.65 -0.81 13.09
N PRO A 204 18.89 -0.92 13.59
CA PRO A 204 19.12 -1.18 15.01
C PRO A 204 18.73 0.02 15.89
N MET A 205 18.29 -0.27 17.11
CA MET A 205 18.10 0.73 18.15
C MET A 205 19.44 1.24 18.70
N GLY A 206 19.40 2.32 19.46
CA GLY A 206 20.58 2.84 20.16
C GLY A 206 21.46 3.79 19.34
N SER A 207 21.01 4.20 18.15
CA SER A 207 21.70 5.26 17.39
C SER A 207 21.73 6.55 18.21
N THR A 208 22.92 7.15 18.32
CA THR A 208 23.11 8.48 18.95
C THR A 208 22.87 9.63 17.97
N ARG A 209 22.60 9.33 16.71
CA ARG A 209 22.35 10.31 15.64
C ARG A 209 20.93 10.17 15.13
N TRP A 210 20.34 11.30 14.78
CA TRP A 210 19.06 11.32 14.10
C TRP A 210 19.15 10.62 12.74
N HIS A 211 18.12 9.87 12.39
CA HIS A 211 17.94 9.27 11.05
C HIS A 211 16.45 9.30 10.65
N PRO A 212 16.13 9.14 9.34
CA PRO A 212 14.76 9.31 8.84
C PRO A 212 13.68 8.47 9.52
N ALA A 213 13.98 7.29 10.06
CA ALA A 213 13.00 6.48 10.78
C ALA A 213 12.45 7.14 12.06
N HIS A 214 13.16 8.14 12.63
CA HIS A 214 12.63 8.93 13.74
C HIS A 214 11.48 9.86 13.30
N ALA A 215 11.35 10.15 12.00
CA ALA A 215 10.25 10.97 11.48
C ALA A 215 8.96 10.17 11.26
N GLY A 216 9.01 8.83 11.28
CA GLY A 216 7.86 7.96 11.12
C GLY A 216 7.99 6.97 9.96
N ALA A 217 6.94 6.17 9.79
CA ALA A 217 6.82 5.14 8.77
C ALA A 217 6.40 5.72 7.41
N PHE A 218 6.84 5.09 6.31
CA PHE A 218 6.38 5.43 4.96
C PHE A 218 6.64 4.28 3.99
N LEU A 219 5.88 4.27 2.88
CA LEU A 219 6.11 3.37 1.75
C LEU A 219 6.49 4.17 0.51
N VAL A 220 7.39 3.61 -0.29
CA VAL A 220 7.70 4.14 -1.63
C VAL A 220 7.40 3.06 -2.67
N PHE A 221 6.51 3.40 -3.59
CA PHE A 221 6.12 2.54 -4.71
C PHE A 221 6.80 3.02 -5.98
N HIS A 222 7.61 2.16 -6.62
CA HIS A 222 8.16 2.39 -7.94
C HIS A 222 7.43 1.53 -8.96
N PHE A 223 7.03 2.13 -10.06
CA PHE A 223 6.24 1.48 -11.11
C PHE A 223 7.02 1.34 -12.41
N PRO A 224 6.71 0.33 -13.25
CA PRO A 224 7.41 0.14 -14.53
C PRO A 224 7.21 1.29 -15.52
N ARG A 225 6.05 1.96 -15.49
CA ARG A 225 5.63 2.93 -16.51
C ARG A 225 4.99 4.20 -15.95
N SER A 226 5.01 4.40 -14.65
CA SER A 226 4.42 5.57 -13.99
C SER A 226 5.41 6.18 -13.00
N ALA A 227 5.22 7.44 -12.67
CA ALA A 227 5.99 8.10 -11.62
C ALA A 227 5.83 7.37 -10.28
N PRO A 228 6.87 7.34 -9.44
CA PRO A 228 6.80 6.74 -8.13
C PRO A 228 5.86 7.53 -7.21
N ILE A 229 5.35 6.86 -6.19
CA ILE A 229 4.41 7.40 -5.21
C ILE A 229 4.92 7.07 -3.81
N VAL A 230 4.80 8.03 -2.90
CA VAL A 230 5.03 7.83 -1.47
C VAL A 230 3.69 7.78 -0.74
N HIS A 231 3.54 6.84 0.16
CA HIS A 231 2.41 6.73 1.08
C HIS A 231 2.90 6.96 2.50
N VAL A 232 2.21 7.85 3.21
CA VAL A 232 2.44 8.15 4.63
C VAL A 232 1.13 8.00 5.37
N GLU A 233 1.10 7.13 6.37
CA GLU A 233 -0.07 6.87 7.21
C GLU A 233 0.11 7.54 8.57
N ASN A 234 -0.94 8.20 9.05
CA ASN A 234 -1.07 8.73 10.40
C ASN A 234 -2.28 8.10 11.09
N PHE A 235 -2.47 8.37 12.38
CA PHE A 235 -3.56 7.78 13.17
C PHE A 235 -4.96 7.93 12.55
N HIS A 236 -5.27 9.03 11.90
CA HIS A 236 -6.60 9.34 11.35
C HIS A 236 -6.57 9.81 9.89
N SER A 237 -5.42 9.82 9.26
CA SER A 237 -5.26 10.32 7.89
C SER A 237 -4.16 9.59 7.16
N THR A 238 -4.29 9.53 5.84
CA THR A 238 -3.26 9.00 4.96
C THR A 238 -2.94 10.01 3.87
N THR A 239 -1.70 10.04 3.41
CA THR A 239 -1.24 10.97 2.38
C THR A 239 -0.50 10.22 1.29
N PHE A 240 -0.84 10.49 0.03
CA PHE A 240 -0.12 10.02 -1.15
C PHE A 240 0.61 11.20 -1.80
N LEU A 241 1.94 11.13 -1.84
CA LEU A 241 2.81 12.13 -2.44
C LEU A 241 3.32 11.63 -3.79
N HIS A 242 3.27 12.48 -4.82
CA HIS A 242 3.73 12.11 -6.17
C HIS A 242 4.56 13.20 -6.84
N LYS A 243 4.69 14.39 -6.21
CA LYS A 243 5.58 15.42 -6.73
C LYS A 243 7.02 14.91 -6.69
N SER A 244 7.75 15.05 -7.78
CA SER A 244 9.12 14.54 -7.92
C SER A 244 10.05 14.98 -6.79
N ARG A 245 9.89 16.22 -6.29
CA ARG A 245 10.66 16.73 -5.16
C ARG A 245 10.40 15.97 -3.86
N ASP A 246 9.11 15.71 -3.57
CA ASP A 246 8.71 15.02 -2.33
C ASP A 246 9.14 13.56 -2.39
N VAL A 247 8.89 12.89 -3.52
CA VAL A 247 9.32 11.51 -3.75
C VAL A 247 10.83 11.37 -3.62
N ALA A 248 11.63 12.26 -4.23
CA ALA A 248 13.08 12.23 -4.14
C ALA A 248 13.59 12.35 -2.70
N ALA A 249 12.90 13.12 -1.84
CA ALA A 249 13.25 13.24 -0.44
C ALA A 249 13.06 11.90 0.31
N TYR A 250 11.95 11.20 0.06
CA TYR A 250 11.68 9.89 0.67
C TYR A 250 12.57 8.77 0.09
N ASP A 251 12.89 8.78 -1.21
CA ASP A 251 13.88 7.87 -1.79
C ASP A 251 15.26 8.04 -1.16
N THR A 252 15.68 9.30 -0.94
CA THR A 252 16.93 9.61 -0.23
C THR A 252 16.88 9.10 1.21
N ALA A 253 15.76 9.30 1.91
CA ALA A 253 15.56 8.79 3.27
C ALA A 253 15.63 7.26 3.32
N ALA A 254 14.95 6.57 2.41
CA ALA A 254 14.99 5.10 2.31
C ALA A 254 16.41 4.59 2.03
N THR A 255 17.15 5.23 1.11
CA THR A 255 18.54 4.90 0.82
C THR A 255 19.45 5.08 2.04
N THR A 256 19.26 6.18 2.78
CA THR A 256 20.01 6.44 4.02
C THR A 256 19.72 5.35 5.06
N LEU A 257 18.46 4.96 5.22
CA LEU A 257 18.08 3.90 6.15
C LEU A 257 18.61 2.53 5.71
N GLN A 258 18.65 2.24 4.42
CA GLN A 258 19.24 1.01 3.88
C GLN A 258 20.74 0.90 4.22
N GLN A 259 21.46 2.03 4.19
CA GLN A 259 22.90 2.07 4.56
C GLN A 259 23.13 1.89 6.06
N LEU A 260 22.19 2.34 6.90
CA LEU A 260 22.24 2.20 8.35
C LEU A 260 21.75 0.84 8.85
N ALA A 261 20.90 0.19 8.09
CA ALA A 261 20.32 -1.10 8.45
C ALA A 261 21.35 -2.23 8.38
N MET A 262 21.18 -3.22 9.22
CA MET A 262 21.95 -4.47 9.24
C MET A 262 21.87 -5.17 7.88
N THR A 263 22.81 -6.07 7.59
CA THR A 263 22.68 -6.98 6.43
C THR A 263 21.44 -7.86 6.56
N PRO A 264 20.91 -8.46 5.49
CA PRO A 264 19.80 -9.40 5.61
C PRO A 264 20.11 -10.58 6.55
N GLU A 265 21.33 -11.11 6.51
CA GLU A 265 21.80 -12.21 7.36
C GLU A 265 21.83 -11.82 8.84
N ASP A 266 22.44 -10.66 9.17
CA ASP A 266 22.50 -10.16 10.54
C ASP A 266 21.08 -9.81 11.05
N SER A 267 20.22 -9.29 10.17
CA SER A 267 18.82 -8.98 10.48
C SER A 267 18.05 -10.24 10.86
N ASN A 268 18.20 -11.32 10.10
CA ASN A 268 17.59 -12.61 10.42
C ASN A 268 18.12 -13.16 11.75
N GLY A 269 19.40 -13.02 12.03
CA GLY A 269 19.99 -13.41 13.31
C GLY A 269 19.39 -12.64 14.49
N LEU A 270 19.21 -11.32 14.35
CA LEU A 270 18.56 -10.51 15.38
C LEU A 270 17.08 -10.86 15.54
N ILE A 271 16.34 -11.07 14.44
CA ILE A 271 14.93 -11.47 14.49
C ILE A 271 14.77 -12.80 15.20
N ALA A 272 15.62 -13.80 14.90
CA ALA A 272 15.62 -15.09 15.59
C ALA A 272 15.83 -14.93 17.09
N LYS A 273 16.83 -14.13 17.50
CA LYS A 273 17.09 -13.85 18.91
C LYS A 273 15.88 -13.21 19.60
N ILE A 274 15.27 -12.20 19.00
CA ILE A 274 14.08 -11.54 19.59
C ILE A 274 12.91 -12.54 19.67
N LYS A 275 12.75 -13.41 18.67
CA LYS A 275 11.73 -14.47 18.72
C LYS A 275 11.95 -15.40 19.93
N ASP A 276 13.20 -15.85 20.16
CA ASP A 276 13.51 -16.71 21.30
C ASP A 276 13.28 -15.99 22.64
N GLU A 277 13.55 -14.68 22.71
CA GLU A 277 13.23 -13.83 23.86
C GLU A 277 11.70 -13.77 24.12
N MET A 278 10.88 -13.66 23.07
CA MET A 278 9.42 -13.70 23.17
C MET A 278 8.90 -15.06 23.65
N GLU A 279 9.44 -16.17 23.10
CA GLU A 279 9.08 -17.53 23.52
C GLU A 279 9.48 -17.82 24.98
N GLY A 280 10.58 -17.24 25.46
CA GLY A 280 11.02 -17.38 26.83
C GLY A 280 10.14 -16.63 27.86
N GLN A 281 9.18 -15.84 27.41
CA GLN A 281 8.22 -15.10 28.25
C GLN A 281 6.80 -15.71 28.24
N LEU A 282 6.62 -16.86 27.59
CA LEU A 282 5.38 -17.62 27.58
C LEU A 282 5.26 -18.47 28.85
#